data_faba6245b77c7f610e325bb22868bccb
#
_entry.id   faba6245b77c7f610e325bb22868bccb
#
_cell.length_a   1.000
_cell.length_b   1.000
_cell.length_c   1.000
_cell.angle_alpha   90.00
_cell.angle_beta   90.00
_cell.angle_gamma   90.00
#
_symmetry.space_group_name_H-M   'P 1'
#
loop_
_entity.id
_entity.type
_entity.pdbx_description
1 polymer ?
#
loop_
_entity_poly.entity_id
_entity_poly.type
_entity_poly.pdbx_seq_one_letter_code
_entity_poly.pdbx_strand_id
1 'polypeptide(L)'
;MIHEILGSDPLTGWTIPQLKRKLGTSSKYWILDQIDRERRQGYPIAHTRHIWRRYYLADNRKHFETFVKHYRADTRREARGLEYCETILESWKK
;
A
#
# COMPACT_ATOMS: atom_id res chain seq x y z
N MET A 1 9.55 -4.66 -7.50
CA MET A 1 10.03 -3.40 -6.95
C MET A 1 9.68 -3.22 -5.50
N ILE A 2 8.77 -2.30 -5.14
CA ILE A 2 8.43 -2.13 -3.72
C ILE A 2 7.76 -3.39 -3.17
N HIS A 3 6.83 -3.97 -3.89
CA HIS A 3 6.13 -5.19 -3.44
C HIS A 3 7.07 -6.35 -3.14
N GLU A 4 8.24 -6.37 -3.75
CA GLU A 4 9.21 -7.45 -3.56
C GLU A 4 9.93 -7.37 -2.22
N ILE A 5 10.00 -6.19 -1.62
CA ILE A 5 10.68 -6.00 -0.33
C ILE A 5 9.69 -5.93 0.84
N LEU A 6 8.40 -5.83 0.57
CA LEU A 6 7.39 -5.76 1.62
C LEU A 6 7.05 -7.14 2.17
N GLY A 7 7.01 -7.24 3.50
CA GLY A 7 6.45 -8.42 4.16
C GLY A 7 4.96 -8.26 4.36
N SER A 8 4.32 -9.26 4.93
CA SER A 8 2.88 -9.26 5.17
C SER A 8 2.46 -8.79 6.57
N ASP A 9 3.42 -8.57 7.46
CA ASP A 9 3.14 -8.14 8.82
C ASP A 9 3.04 -6.62 8.90
N PRO A 10 1.88 -6.06 9.28
CA PRO A 10 1.73 -4.60 9.43
C PRO A 10 2.69 -4.00 10.46
N LEU A 11 3.04 -4.76 11.50
CA LEU A 11 3.91 -4.27 12.57
C LEU A 11 5.34 -4.07 12.12
N THR A 12 5.77 -4.80 11.09
CA THR A 12 7.11 -4.69 10.52
C THR A 12 7.09 -4.05 9.13
N GLY A 13 6.03 -3.33 8.81
CA GLY A 13 5.91 -2.63 7.55
C GLY A 13 6.97 -1.54 7.38
N TRP A 14 7.13 -1.10 6.15
CA TRP A 14 8.16 -0.12 5.78
C TRP A 14 7.58 1.29 5.75
N THR A 15 8.25 2.22 6.42
CA THR A 15 7.91 3.65 6.34
C THR A 15 8.51 4.27 5.08
N ILE A 16 8.02 5.45 4.71
CA ILE A 16 8.58 6.18 3.55
C ILE A 16 10.09 6.43 3.71
N PRO A 17 10.58 6.92 4.87
CA PRO A 17 12.03 7.09 5.03
C PRO A 17 12.83 5.81 4.84
N GLN A 18 12.31 4.69 5.32
CA GLN A 18 12.97 3.39 5.14
C GLN A 18 12.99 2.98 3.67
N LEU A 19 11.89 3.18 2.95
CA LEU A 19 11.81 2.88 1.52
C LEU A 19 12.76 3.77 0.71
N LYS A 20 12.85 5.05 1.06
CA LYS A 20 13.81 5.96 0.42
C LYS A 20 15.24 5.44 0.52
N ARG A 21 15.65 5.03 1.71
CA ARG A 21 17.01 4.51 1.94
C ARG A 21 17.23 3.21 1.19
N LYS A 22 16.26 2.32 1.23
CA LYS A 22 16.39 1.01 0.57
C LYS A 22 16.50 1.15 -0.95
N LEU A 23 15.72 2.06 -1.54
CA LEU A 23 15.65 2.23 -2.99
C LEU A 23 16.59 3.30 -3.52
N GLY A 24 17.33 3.97 -2.65
CA GLY A 24 18.31 4.98 -3.06
C GLY A 24 17.71 6.23 -3.68
N THR A 25 16.51 6.63 -3.23
CA THR A 25 15.85 7.84 -3.71
C THR A 25 15.57 8.79 -2.55
N SER A 26 15.61 10.09 -2.82
CA SER A 26 15.23 11.12 -1.84
C SER A 26 13.81 11.61 -2.03
N SER A 27 13.10 11.13 -3.05
CA SER A 27 11.77 11.63 -3.40
C SER A 27 10.65 10.79 -2.79
N LYS A 28 9.89 11.39 -1.88
CA LYS A 28 8.67 10.82 -1.33
C LYS A 28 7.66 10.58 -2.44
N TYR A 29 7.53 11.52 -3.38
CA TYR A 29 6.55 11.42 -4.46
C TYR A 29 6.86 10.26 -5.40
N TRP A 30 8.14 10.00 -5.64
CA TRP A 30 8.54 8.84 -6.43
C TRP A 30 8.09 7.54 -5.77
N ILE A 31 8.26 7.44 -4.44
CA ILE A 31 7.83 6.27 -3.68
C ILE A 31 6.31 6.08 -3.77
N LEU A 32 5.54 7.17 -3.55
CA LEU A 32 4.08 7.10 -3.61
C LEU A 32 3.57 6.74 -5.00
N ASP A 33 4.19 7.31 -6.03
CA ASP A 33 3.84 6.99 -7.42
C ASP A 33 4.13 5.53 -7.74
N GLN A 34 5.27 5.03 -7.27
CA GLN A 34 5.63 3.63 -7.49
C GLN A 34 4.66 2.67 -6.79
N ILE A 35 4.22 3.01 -5.57
CA ILE A 35 3.21 2.23 -4.86
C ILE A 35 1.91 2.18 -5.68
N ASP A 36 1.46 3.31 -6.21
CA ASP A 36 0.25 3.37 -7.02
C ASP A 36 0.39 2.55 -8.30
N ARG A 37 1.55 2.61 -8.95
CA ARG A 37 1.83 1.80 -10.14
C ARG A 37 1.73 0.31 -9.84
N GLU A 38 2.29 -0.13 -8.73
CA GLU A 38 2.26 -1.54 -8.35
C GLU A 38 0.86 -1.98 -7.95
N ARG A 39 0.10 -1.12 -7.27
CA ARG A 39 -1.32 -1.38 -7.01
C ARG A 39 -2.11 -1.53 -8.31
N ARG A 40 -1.83 -0.69 -9.27
CA ARG A 40 -2.46 -0.76 -10.60
C ARG A 40 -2.13 -2.07 -11.31
N GLN A 41 -0.96 -2.63 -11.05
CA GLN A 41 -0.57 -3.94 -11.59
C GLN A 41 -1.21 -5.12 -10.84
N GLY A 42 -1.89 -4.86 -9.73
CA GLY A 42 -2.60 -5.88 -8.98
C GLY A 42 -1.94 -6.29 -7.66
N TYR A 43 -0.86 -5.64 -7.24
CA TYR A 43 -0.21 -5.97 -5.98
C TYR A 43 -0.94 -5.32 -4.82
N PRO A 44 -1.41 -6.09 -3.82
CA PRO A 44 -2.23 -5.57 -2.72
C PRO A 44 -1.39 -4.89 -1.64
N ILE A 45 -0.80 -3.75 -1.98
CA ILE A 45 0.00 -2.96 -1.05
C ILE A 45 -0.94 -2.17 -0.14
N ALA A 46 -0.87 -2.46 1.15
CA ALA A 46 -1.66 -1.81 2.18
C ALA A 46 -0.77 -0.91 3.04
N HIS A 47 -1.39 -0.12 3.90
CA HIS A 47 -0.66 0.68 4.89
C HIS A 47 -1.44 0.77 6.20
N THR A 48 -0.72 1.02 7.30
CA THR A 48 -1.35 1.22 8.60
C THR A 48 -1.99 2.61 8.69
N ARG A 49 -2.88 2.80 9.67
CA ARG A 49 -3.57 4.09 9.90
C ARG A 49 -2.73 5.09 10.68
N HIS A 50 -1.58 4.70 11.15
CA HIS A 50 -0.71 5.55 11.96
C HIS A 50 -0.20 6.75 11.16
N ILE A 51 0.17 7.84 11.86
CA ILE A 51 0.77 9.03 11.24
C ILE A 51 1.97 8.66 10.40
N TRP A 52 2.82 7.78 10.92
CA TRP A 52 3.93 7.21 10.18
C TRP A 52 3.46 5.92 9.55
N ARG A 53 2.82 6.03 8.39
CA ARG A 53 2.30 4.88 7.66
C ARG A 53 3.40 3.86 7.41
N ARG A 54 3.10 2.60 7.74
CA ARG A 54 3.95 1.47 7.43
C ARG A 54 3.29 0.69 6.31
N TYR A 55 4.01 0.50 5.23
CA TYR A 55 3.49 -0.19 4.06
C TYR A 55 3.82 -1.68 4.14
N TYR A 56 2.89 -2.51 3.77
CA TYR A 56 3.04 -3.96 3.77
C TYR A 56 2.21 -4.56 2.65
N LEU A 57 2.52 -5.83 2.30
CA LEU A 57 1.78 -6.54 1.26
C LEU A 57 0.75 -7.44 1.94
N ALA A 58 -0.54 -7.20 1.71
CA ALA A 58 -1.59 -7.99 2.34
C ALA A 58 -1.50 -9.44 1.87
N ASP A 59 -1.60 -10.38 2.81
CA ASP A 59 -1.43 -11.81 2.53
C ASP A 59 -2.74 -12.53 2.23
N ASN A 60 -3.90 -11.88 2.48
CA ASN A 60 -5.19 -12.47 2.17
C ASN A 60 -6.24 -11.37 1.92
N ARG A 61 -7.34 -11.78 1.29
CA ARG A 61 -8.39 -10.85 0.89
C ARG A 61 -9.03 -10.14 2.09
N LYS A 62 -9.23 -10.85 3.18
CA LYS A 62 -9.90 -10.29 4.36
C LYS A 62 -9.07 -9.15 4.98
N HIS A 63 -7.77 -9.32 5.08
CA HIS A 63 -6.88 -8.28 5.58
C HIS A 63 -6.88 -7.06 4.65
N PHE A 64 -6.84 -7.30 3.37
CA PHE A 64 -6.87 -6.22 2.39
C PHE A 64 -8.21 -5.48 2.40
N GLU A 65 -9.30 -6.21 2.55
CA GLU A 65 -10.65 -5.63 2.67
C GLU A 65 -10.76 -4.69 3.86
N THR A 66 -10.22 -5.10 5.01
CA THR A 66 -10.19 -4.26 6.22
C THR A 66 -9.38 -2.97 5.96
N PHE A 67 -8.23 -3.10 5.32
CA PHE A 67 -7.42 -1.95 4.95
C PHE A 67 -8.19 -1.00 4.02
N VAL A 68 -8.82 -1.52 2.99
CA VAL A 68 -9.57 -0.70 2.02
C VAL A 68 -10.70 0.05 2.71
N LYS A 69 -11.40 -0.62 3.63
CA LYS A 69 -12.47 0.00 4.41
C LYS A 69 -11.97 1.20 5.21
N HIS A 70 -10.83 1.04 5.90
CA HIS A 70 -10.23 2.13 6.66
C HIS A 70 -9.70 3.24 5.75
N TYR A 71 -9.08 2.87 4.65
CA TYR A 71 -8.55 3.82 3.67
C TYR A 71 -9.66 4.68 3.10
N ARG A 72 -10.80 4.08 2.76
CA ARG A 72 -11.96 4.82 2.26
C ARG A 72 -12.48 5.81 3.29
N ALA A 73 -12.51 5.42 4.57
CA ALA A 73 -12.96 6.30 5.65
C ALA A 73 -12.01 7.45 5.92
N ASP A 74 -10.69 7.21 5.80
CA ASP A 74 -9.67 8.18 6.17
C ASP A 74 -9.25 9.12 5.03
N THR A 75 -9.60 8.78 3.78
CA THR A 75 -9.08 9.47 2.62
C THR A 75 -10.17 10.22 1.86
N ARG A 76 -9.89 11.49 1.57
CA ARG A 76 -10.75 12.34 0.72
C ARG A 76 -10.06 12.79 -0.55
N ARG A 77 -8.72 12.71 -0.61
CA ARG A 77 -7.91 13.27 -1.70
C ARG A 77 -7.11 12.23 -2.49
N GLU A 78 -6.89 11.05 -1.93
CA GLU A 78 -6.10 10.01 -2.57
C GLU A 78 -7.00 9.02 -3.34
N ALA A 79 -7.96 9.56 -4.06
CA ALA A 79 -8.98 8.76 -4.75
C ALA A 79 -8.40 7.73 -5.71
N ARG A 80 -7.28 8.05 -6.35
CA ARG A 80 -6.64 7.16 -7.32
C ARG A 80 -6.09 5.89 -6.65
N GLY A 81 -5.37 6.07 -5.55
CA GLY A 81 -4.84 4.93 -4.80
C GLY A 81 -5.94 4.03 -4.25
N LEU A 82 -7.00 4.64 -3.73
CA LEU A 82 -8.16 3.90 -3.24
C LEU A 82 -8.84 3.13 -4.37
N GLU A 83 -9.01 3.74 -5.53
CA GLU A 83 -9.63 3.12 -6.69
C GLU A 83 -8.85 1.88 -7.15
N TYR A 84 -7.52 1.96 -7.19
CA TYR A 84 -6.68 0.81 -7.51
C TYR A 84 -6.86 -0.32 -6.49
N CYS A 85 -6.93 0.03 -5.22
CA CYS A 85 -7.14 -0.95 -4.15
C CYS A 85 -8.50 -1.62 -4.25
N GLU A 86 -9.54 -0.87 -4.58
CA GLU A 86 -10.89 -1.43 -4.77
C GLU A 86 -10.92 -2.39 -5.97
N THR A 87 -10.22 -2.06 -7.04
CA THR A 87 -10.11 -2.93 -8.21
C THR A 87 -9.41 -4.24 -7.85
N ILE A 88 -8.33 -4.18 -7.07
CA ILE A 88 -7.63 -5.38 -6.59
C ILE A 88 -8.58 -6.24 -5.79
N LEU A 89 -9.35 -5.63 -4.89
CA LEU A 89 -10.29 -6.34 -4.02
C LEU A 89 -11.36 -7.08 -4.84
N GLU A 90 -11.88 -6.43 -5.86
CA GLU A 90 -12.88 -7.03 -6.75
C GLU A 90 -12.35 -8.23 -7.52
N SER A 91 -11.10 -8.17 -7.96
CA SER A 91 -10.47 -9.24 -8.72
C SER A 91 -9.93 -10.37 -7.84
N TRP A 92 -9.89 -10.18 -6.55
CA TRP A 92 -9.38 -11.16 -5.58
C TRP A 92 -10.46 -12.17 -5.24
N LYS A 93 -10.40 -13.32 -5.83
CA LYS A 93 -11.47 -14.34 -5.75
C LYS A 93 -11.33 -15.36 -4.63
N LYS A 94 -10.36 -15.24 -3.78
CA LYS A 94 -10.16 -16.23 -2.72
C LYS A 94 -10.13 -15.63 -1.33
#